data_23a167ee5012141a42ff34d6bdb9e279
#
_entry.id   23a167ee5012141a42ff34d6bdb9e279
#
_cell.length_a   1.000
_cell.length_b   1.000
_cell.length_c   1.000
_cell.angle_alpha   90.00
_cell.angle_beta   90.00
_cell.angle_gamma   90.00
#
_symmetry.space_group_name_H-M   'P 1'
#
loop_
_entity.id
_entity.type
_entity.pdbx_description
1 polymer ?
#
loop_
_entity_poly.entity_id
_entity_poly.type
_entity_poly.pdbx_seq_one_letter_code
_entity_poly.pdbx_strand_id
1 'polypeptide(L)'
;MAEQGHWAGVERTYERMLELEGVEIPYEAHYTAAQAARATGDMSLVLVRLERAARIKRPPGLSGWLEEIEGSYGRVEISCTSRKRPELKPTVAMLHPDMRKQVALANAAIQESCAYKGLLPAGHYTLGKRTLEVVPGMSIRIDLGGK
;
A
#
# COMPACT_ATOMS: atom_id res chain seq x y z
N MET A 1 -19.94 -1.91 -11.99
CA MET A 1 -21.09 -1.45 -11.73
C MET A 1 -21.23 -0.23 -10.88
N ALA A 2 -22.39 0.02 -10.26
CA ALA A 2 -22.64 1.27 -9.52
C ALA A 2 -21.59 1.57 -8.44
N GLU A 3 -21.14 0.53 -7.73
CA GLU A 3 -20.13 0.68 -6.67
C GLU A 3 -18.78 1.15 -7.20
N GLN A 4 -18.35 0.62 -8.33
CA GLN A 4 -17.07 1.04 -8.94
C GLN A 4 -17.13 2.48 -9.42
N GLY A 5 -18.26 2.89 -10.01
CA GLY A 5 -18.47 4.27 -10.42
C GLY A 5 -18.49 5.23 -9.24
N HIS A 6 -19.08 4.81 -8.11
CA HIS A 6 -19.08 5.57 -6.87
C HIS A 6 -17.65 5.79 -6.35
N TRP A 7 -16.86 4.73 -6.29
CA TRP A 7 -15.48 4.83 -5.78
C TRP A 7 -14.58 5.67 -6.69
N ALA A 8 -14.78 5.59 -8.01
CA ALA A 8 -14.04 6.45 -8.95
C ALA A 8 -14.36 7.92 -8.73
N GLY A 9 -15.63 8.26 -8.43
CA GLY A 9 -16.02 9.61 -8.10
C GLY A 9 -15.42 10.10 -6.81
N VAL A 10 -15.40 9.25 -5.78
CA VAL A 10 -14.76 9.56 -4.50
C VAL A 10 -13.28 9.86 -4.72
N GLU A 11 -12.59 9.04 -5.51
CA GLU A 11 -11.18 9.18 -5.81
C GLU A 11 -10.88 10.53 -6.47
N ARG A 12 -11.65 10.89 -7.51
CA ARG A 12 -11.47 12.15 -8.22
C ARG A 12 -11.70 13.36 -7.29
N THR A 13 -12.72 13.29 -6.46
CA THR A 13 -13.03 14.36 -5.52
C THR A 13 -11.92 14.55 -4.50
N TYR A 14 -11.42 13.43 -3.97
CA TYR A 14 -10.34 13.46 -2.99
C TYR A 14 -9.04 14.03 -3.59
N GLU A 15 -8.69 13.62 -4.79
CA GLU A 15 -7.50 14.13 -5.50
C GLU A 15 -7.60 15.63 -5.71
N ARG A 16 -8.78 16.14 -6.04
CA ARG A 16 -9.02 17.59 -6.18
C ARG A 16 -8.80 18.32 -4.86
N MET A 17 -9.29 17.74 -3.76
CA MET A 17 -9.09 18.33 -2.44
C MET A 17 -7.63 18.43 -2.07
N LEU A 18 -6.83 17.42 -2.42
CA LEU A 18 -5.39 17.40 -2.16
C LEU A 18 -4.64 18.49 -2.95
N GLU A 19 -5.15 18.88 -4.11
CA GLU A 19 -4.55 19.93 -4.95
C GLU A 19 -4.85 21.34 -4.46
N LEU A 20 -5.90 21.53 -3.65
CA LEU A 20 -6.29 22.84 -3.16
C LEU A 20 -5.41 23.27 -1.99
N GLU A 21 -4.73 24.42 -2.15
CA GLU A 21 -3.92 24.99 -1.09
C GLU A 21 -4.78 25.66 -0.01
N GLY A 22 -4.38 25.51 1.25
CA GLY A 22 -5.05 26.16 2.36
C GLY A 22 -6.41 25.59 2.74
N VAL A 23 -6.81 24.48 2.14
CA VAL A 23 -8.07 23.81 2.46
C VAL A 23 -7.80 22.64 3.39
N GLU A 24 -8.48 22.62 4.54
CA GLU A 24 -8.44 21.47 5.43
C GLU A 24 -9.39 20.40 4.92
N ILE A 25 -8.83 19.20 4.70
CA ILE A 25 -9.65 18.07 4.29
C ILE A 25 -10.24 17.44 5.56
N PRO A 26 -11.57 17.30 5.65
CA PRO A 26 -12.18 16.74 6.85
C PRO A 26 -11.89 15.26 7.01
N TYR A 27 -11.98 14.79 8.25
CA TYR A 27 -11.76 13.38 8.59
C TYR A 27 -12.53 12.42 7.67
N GLU A 28 -13.81 12.69 7.45
CA GLU A 28 -14.69 11.84 6.67
C GLU A 28 -14.21 11.67 5.23
N ALA A 29 -13.62 12.71 4.65
CA ALA A 29 -13.07 12.64 3.30
C ALA A 29 -11.85 11.71 3.23
N HIS A 30 -10.95 11.81 4.21
CA HIS A 30 -9.81 10.89 4.28
C HIS A 30 -10.26 9.45 4.49
N TYR A 31 -11.22 9.23 5.38
CA TYR A 31 -11.73 7.90 5.67
C TYR A 31 -12.44 7.29 4.46
N THR A 32 -13.30 8.06 3.80
CA THR A 32 -14.01 7.60 2.60
C THR A 32 -13.02 7.32 1.47
N ALA A 33 -11.98 8.15 1.33
CA ALA A 33 -10.92 7.92 0.35
C ALA A 33 -10.13 6.65 0.65
N ALA A 34 -9.96 6.31 1.93
CA ALA A 34 -9.33 5.03 2.31
C ALA A 34 -10.21 3.84 1.89
N GLN A 35 -11.52 3.97 2.05
CA GLN A 35 -12.46 2.94 1.59
C GLN A 35 -12.40 2.77 0.07
N ALA A 36 -12.27 3.88 -0.67
CA ALA A 36 -12.11 3.85 -2.12
C ALA A 36 -10.82 3.12 -2.53
N ALA A 37 -9.72 3.39 -1.84
CA ALA A 37 -8.44 2.71 -2.09
C ALA A 37 -8.55 1.21 -1.81
N ARG A 38 -9.28 0.82 -0.77
CA ARG A 38 -9.53 -0.60 -0.45
C ARG A 38 -10.30 -1.26 -1.59
N ALA A 39 -11.29 -0.59 -2.14
CA ALA A 39 -12.09 -1.13 -3.24
C ALA A 39 -11.25 -1.38 -4.50
N THR A 40 -10.18 -0.59 -4.71
CA THR A 40 -9.25 -0.80 -5.81
C THR A 40 -8.13 -1.79 -5.47
N GLY A 41 -8.00 -2.17 -4.20
CA GLY A 41 -7.03 -3.18 -3.76
C GLY A 41 -5.63 -2.66 -3.46
N ASP A 42 -5.45 -1.36 -3.30
CA ASP A 42 -4.15 -0.77 -2.94
C ASP A 42 -4.08 -0.51 -1.44
N MET A 43 -3.56 -1.46 -0.69
CA MET A 43 -3.47 -1.37 0.77
C MET A 43 -2.44 -0.32 1.24
N SER A 44 -1.43 -0.05 0.43
CA SER A 44 -0.47 1.02 0.74
C SER A 44 -1.18 2.37 0.77
N LEU A 45 -2.03 2.61 -0.20
CA LEU A 45 -2.81 3.85 -0.29
C LEU A 45 -3.86 3.93 0.81
N VAL A 46 -4.49 2.79 1.16
CA VAL A 46 -5.40 2.71 2.30
C VAL A 46 -4.70 3.22 3.56
N LEU A 47 -3.52 2.69 3.85
CA LEU A 47 -2.76 3.06 5.05
C LEU A 47 -2.43 4.55 5.08
N VAL A 48 -1.94 5.11 3.98
CA VAL A 48 -1.63 6.55 3.90
C VAL A 48 -2.84 7.40 4.24
N ARG A 49 -3.99 7.06 3.67
CA ARG A 49 -5.23 7.82 3.88
C ARG A 49 -5.78 7.65 5.29
N LEU A 50 -5.67 6.46 5.87
CA LEU A 50 -6.06 6.23 7.27
C LEU A 50 -5.14 6.99 8.23
N GLU A 51 -3.85 7.06 7.94
CA GLU A 51 -2.92 7.84 8.77
C GLU A 51 -3.24 9.33 8.72
N ARG A 52 -3.64 9.85 7.56
CA ARG A 52 -4.11 11.23 7.45
C ARG A 52 -5.37 11.47 8.27
N ALA A 53 -6.33 10.55 8.21
CA ALA A 53 -7.53 10.62 9.03
C ALA A 53 -7.20 10.58 10.52
N ALA A 54 -6.26 9.72 10.92
CA ALA A 54 -5.85 9.54 12.31
C ALA A 54 -5.19 10.77 12.91
N ARG A 55 -4.64 11.66 12.10
CA ARG A 55 -4.09 12.94 12.58
C ARG A 55 -5.19 13.88 13.05
N ILE A 56 -6.42 13.69 12.59
CA ILE A 56 -7.56 14.51 12.98
C ILE A 56 -8.27 13.91 14.19
N LYS A 57 -8.62 12.63 14.12
CA LYS A 57 -9.21 11.91 15.25
C LYS A 57 -9.05 10.41 15.06
N ARG A 58 -9.15 9.65 16.16
CA ARG A 58 -8.98 8.19 16.14
C ARG A 58 -10.17 7.47 16.77
N PRO A 59 -11.32 7.44 16.08
CA PRO A 59 -12.45 6.64 16.58
C PRO A 59 -12.12 5.14 16.54
N PRO A 60 -12.83 4.31 17.34
CA PRO A 60 -12.52 2.87 17.44
C PRO A 60 -12.49 2.14 16.11
N GLY A 61 -13.38 2.47 15.18
CA GLY A 61 -13.40 1.83 13.85
C GLY A 61 -12.12 2.09 13.05
N LEU A 62 -11.58 3.30 13.12
CA LEU A 62 -10.32 3.64 12.46
C LEU A 62 -9.15 2.89 13.12
N SER A 63 -9.07 2.93 14.45
CA SER A 63 -8.00 2.25 15.19
C SER A 63 -8.02 0.75 14.92
N GLY A 64 -9.19 0.13 14.89
CA GLY A 64 -9.34 -1.29 14.59
C GLY A 64 -8.86 -1.64 13.19
N TRP A 65 -9.17 -0.80 12.21
CA TRP A 65 -8.72 -1.03 10.84
C TRP A 65 -7.20 -0.89 10.71
N LEU A 66 -6.60 0.12 11.36
CA LEU A 66 -5.15 0.29 11.40
C LEU A 66 -4.46 -0.93 12.02
N GLU A 67 -5.00 -1.44 13.14
CA GLU A 67 -4.47 -2.64 13.80
C GLU A 67 -4.56 -3.87 12.90
N GLU A 68 -5.65 -4.02 12.17
CA GLU A 68 -5.83 -5.12 11.22
C GLU A 68 -4.76 -5.08 10.12
N ILE A 69 -4.50 -3.91 9.57
CA ILE A 69 -3.47 -3.73 8.54
C ILE A 69 -2.08 -4.05 9.12
N GLU A 70 -1.76 -3.50 10.28
CA GLU A 70 -0.46 -3.74 10.93
C GLU A 70 -0.26 -5.21 11.31
N GLY A 71 -1.33 -5.93 11.58
CA GLY A 71 -1.28 -7.35 11.90
C GLY A 71 -1.09 -8.26 10.69
N SER A 72 -1.28 -7.75 9.48
CA SER A 72 -1.24 -8.55 8.25
C SER A 72 -0.19 -8.08 7.25
N TYR A 73 0.32 -6.88 7.39
CA TYR A 73 1.25 -6.27 6.44
C TYR A 73 2.46 -5.67 7.14
N GLY A 74 3.59 -5.65 6.46
CA GLY A 74 4.76 -4.90 6.87
C GLY A 74 5.07 -3.80 5.86
N ARG A 75 5.83 -2.80 6.28
CA ARG A 75 6.29 -1.72 5.41
C ARG A 75 7.61 -2.12 4.78
N VAL A 76 7.72 -1.92 3.48
CA VAL A 76 8.95 -2.21 2.75
C VAL A 76 9.36 -1.01 1.93
N GLU A 77 10.67 -0.81 1.83
CA GLU A 77 11.25 0.17 0.92
C GLU A 77 12.32 -0.56 0.12
N ILE A 78 12.08 -0.72 -1.18
CA ILE A 78 12.96 -1.46 -2.08
C ILE A 78 13.50 -0.49 -3.11
N SER A 79 14.81 -0.50 -3.31
CA SER A 79 15.47 0.27 -4.37
C SER A 79 16.51 -0.59 -5.06
N CYS A 80 16.68 -0.37 -6.35
CA CYS A 80 17.70 -1.06 -7.13
C CYS A 80 18.20 -0.14 -8.25
N THR A 81 19.37 -0.46 -8.79
CA THR A 81 19.98 0.33 -9.86
C THR A 81 20.26 -0.50 -11.11
N SER A 82 19.92 -1.78 -11.08
CA SER A 82 20.15 -2.71 -12.18
C SER A 82 19.21 -2.48 -13.36
N ARG A 83 19.71 -2.63 -14.57
CA ARG A 83 18.87 -2.61 -15.78
C ARG A 83 17.93 -3.81 -15.80
N LYS A 84 18.39 -4.95 -15.29
CA LYS A 84 17.56 -6.14 -15.15
C LYS A 84 16.81 -6.04 -13.84
N ARG A 85 15.51 -5.83 -13.93
CA ARG A 85 14.67 -5.68 -12.75
C ARG A 85 14.49 -7.02 -12.04
N PRO A 86 14.71 -7.08 -10.72
CA PRO A 86 14.43 -8.30 -9.97
C PRO A 86 12.94 -8.54 -9.90
N GLU A 87 12.54 -9.80 -9.93
CA GLU A 87 11.14 -10.18 -9.78
C GLU A 87 10.84 -10.46 -8.31
N LEU A 88 9.76 -9.86 -7.82
CA LEU A 88 9.27 -10.10 -6.46
C LEU A 88 8.24 -11.21 -6.49
N LYS A 89 8.51 -12.28 -5.74
CA LYS A 89 7.59 -13.42 -5.64
C LYS A 89 7.46 -13.91 -4.20
N PRO A 90 6.25 -14.22 -3.73
CA PRO A 90 6.11 -14.92 -2.45
C PRO A 90 6.63 -16.34 -2.60
N THR A 91 7.26 -16.88 -1.55
CA THR A 91 7.77 -18.25 -1.55
C THR A 91 6.65 -19.28 -1.40
N VAL A 92 5.51 -18.85 -0.84
CA VAL A 92 4.32 -19.69 -0.69
C VAL A 92 3.16 -18.94 -1.37
N ALA A 93 2.36 -19.66 -2.13
CA ALA A 93 1.21 -19.06 -2.83
C ALA A 93 0.26 -18.40 -1.83
N MET A 94 -0.13 -17.16 -2.14
CA MET A 94 -1.10 -16.42 -1.33
C MET A 94 -2.51 -16.68 -1.83
N LEU A 95 -3.38 -17.12 -0.93
CA LEU A 95 -4.76 -17.45 -1.30
C LEU A 95 -5.67 -16.23 -1.32
N HIS A 96 -5.36 -15.21 -0.51
CA HIS A 96 -6.20 -14.02 -0.42
C HIS A 96 -5.99 -13.09 -1.62
N PRO A 97 -7.07 -12.77 -2.38
CA PRO A 97 -6.93 -11.94 -3.59
C PRO A 97 -6.33 -10.55 -3.35
N ASP A 98 -6.68 -9.91 -2.23
CA ASP A 98 -6.15 -8.58 -1.90
C ASP A 98 -4.64 -8.62 -1.66
N MET A 99 -4.16 -9.69 -1.03
CA MET A 99 -2.72 -9.86 -0.79
C MET A 99 -1.97 -10.10 -2.10
N ARG A 100 -2.52 -10.94 -2.98
CA ARG A 100 -1.93 -11.16 -4.31
C ARG A 100 -1.86 -9.87 -5.11
N LYS A 101 -2.90 -9.06 -5.05
CA LYS A 101 -2.94 -7.78 -5.75
C LYS A 101 -1.88 -6.82 -5.23
N GLN A 102 -1.70 -6.78 -3.91
CA GLN A 102 -0.68 -5.92 -3.30
C GLN A 102 0.73 -6.32 -3.75
N VAL A 103 1.02 -7.61 -3.82
CA VAL A 103 2.30 -8.11 -4.34
C VAL A 103 2.46 -7.74 -5.81
N ALA A 104 1.41 -7.87 -6.61
CA ALA A 104 1.44 -7.49 -8.02
C ALA A 104 1.72 -6.00 -8.21
N LEU A 105 1.12 -5.14 -7.40
CA LEU A 105 1.39 -3.70 -7.45
C LEU A 105 2.84 -3.39 -7.11
N ALA A 106 3.39 -4.04 -6.09
CA ALA A 106 4.79 -3.86 -5.71
C ALA A 106 5.73 -4.31 -6.84
N ASN A 107 5.46 -5.49 -7.41
CA ASN A 107 6.28 -5.99 -8.50
C ASN A 107 6.21 -5.09 -9.73
N ALA A 108 5.02 -4.58 -10.07
CA ALA A 108 4.86 -3.65 -11.19
C ALA A 108 5.70 -2.37 -10.98
N ALA A 109 5.72 -1.83 -9.77
CA ALA A 109 6.53 -0.66 -9.44
C ALA A 109 8.02 -0.94 -9.59
N ILE A 110 8.47 -2.12 -9.16
CA ILE A 110 9.86 -2.55 -9.30
C ILE A 110 10.23 -2.69 -10.77
N GLN A 111 9.37 -3.31 -11.58
CA GLN A 111 9.63 -3.45 -13.00
C GLN A 111 9.68 -2.11 -13.73
N GLU A 112 8.86 -1.16 -13.32
CA GLU A 112 8.80 0.15 -13.95
C GLU A 112 9.95 1.07 -13.54
N SER A 113 10.21 1.19 -12.24
CA SER A 113 11.15 2.21 -11.72
C SER A 113 12.26 1.68 -10.84
N CYS A 114 12.36 0.36 -10.67
CA CYS A 114 13.34 -0.27 -9.77
C CYS A 114 13.21 0.22 -8.33
N ALA A 115 12.00 0.60 -7.93
CA ALA A 115 11.73 1.09 -6.57
C ALA A 115 10.30 0.80 -6.17
N TYR A 116 10.13 0.46 -4.89
CA TYR A 116 8.80 0.34 -4.29
C TYR A 116 8.88 0.79 -2.84
N LYS A 117 7.94 1.62 -2.44
CA LYS A 117 7.76 2.03 -1.05
C LYS A 117 6.30 1.86 -0.69
N GLY A 118 6.00 0.94 0.22
CA GLY A 118 4.63 0.66 0.60
C GLY A 118 4.51 -0.59 1.43
N LEU A 119 3.33 -1.20 1.39
CA LEU A 119 3.03 -2.39 2.16
C LEU A 119 3.22 -3.67 1.33
N LEU A 120 3.65 -4.72 2.00
CA LEU A 120 3.58 -6.09 1.50
C LEU A 120 2.94 -6.97 2.56
N PRO A 121 2.14 -7.96 2.14
CA PRO A 121 1.61 -8.95 3.08
C PRO A 121 2.75 -9.64 3.83
N ALA A 122 2.53 -9.91 5.11
CA ALA A 122 3.51 -10.64 5.91
C ALA A 122 3.83 -12.00 5.29
N GLY A 123 5.09 -12.38 5.29
CA GLY A 123 5.53 -13.67 4.75
C GLY A 123 6.93 -13.61 4.17
N HIS A 124 7.30 -14.70 3.51
CA HIS A 124 8.61 -14.84 2.88
C HIS A 124 8.53 -14.62 1.38
N TYR A 125 9.53 -13.93 0.84
CA TYR A 125 9.58 -13.57 -0.57
C TYR A 125 10.97 -13.82 -1.13
N THR A 126 11.03 -13.97 -2.45
CA THR A 126 12.27 -13.83 -3.21
C THR A 126 12.21 -12.55 -4.03
N LEU A 127 13.32 -11.84 -4.07
CA LEU A 127 13.48 -10.64 -4.89
C LEU A 127 14.74 -10.88 -5.73
N GLY A 128 14.54 -11.38 -6.96
CA GLY A 128 15.62 -11.91 -7.75
C GLY A 128 16.26 -13.10 -7.03
N LYS A 129 17.53 -12.99 -6.71
CA LYS A 129 18.28 -14.03 -5.99
C LYS A 129 18.25 -13.86 -4.47
N ARG A 130 17.72 -12.75 -4.00
CA ARG A 130 17.68 -12.42 -2.58
C ARG A 130 16.39 -12.91 -1.94
N THR A 131 16.48 -13.40 -0.71
CA THR A 131 15.31 -13.78 0.09
C THR A 131 15.04 -12.67 1.11
N LEU A 132 13.78 -12.45 1.44
CA LEU A 132 13.41 -11.50 2.47
C LEU A 132 12.17 -11.98 3.22
N GLU A 133 12.06 -11.53 4.45
CA GLU A 133 10.89 -11.79 5.28
C GLU A 133 10.20 -10.46 5.62
N VAL A 134 8.90 -10.40 5.37
CA VAL A 134 8.07 -9.26 5.78
C VAL A 134 7.37 -9.64 7.07
N VAL A 135 7.69 -8.92 8.14
CA VAL A 135 7.12 -9.15 9.47
C VAL A 135 6.00 -8.14 9.71
N PRO A 136 4.82 -8.59 10.19
CA PRO A 136 3.71 -7.68 10.44
C PRO A 136 4.11 -6.51 11.35
N GLY A 137 3.70 -5.30 11.00
CA GLY A 137 3.96 -4.11 11.80
C GLY A 137 5.39 -3.60 11.77
N MET A 138 6.28 -4.28 11.08
CA MET A 138 7.69 -3.90 11.01
C MET A 138 7.99 -3.18 9.70
N SER A 139 9.09 -2.43 9.69
CA SER A 139 9.58 -1.75 8.49
C SER A 139 10.92 -2.34 8.08
N ILE A 140 11.10 -2.61 6.79
CA ILE A 140 12.38 -3.06 6.26
C ILE A 140 12.78 -2.24 5.06
N ARG A 141 14.08 -2.08 4.87
CA ARG A 141 14.64 -1.39 3.73
C ARG A 141 15.61 -2.31 3.02
N ILE A 142 15.41 -2.48 1.73
CA ILE A 142 16.25 -3.33 0.89
C ILE A 142 16.84 -2.48 -0.23
N ASP A 143 18.15 -2.38 -0.24
CA ASP A 143 18.87 -1.62 -1.25
C ASP A 143 19.71 -2.59 -2.06
N LEU A 144 19.26 -2.84 -3.29
CA LEU A 144 19.95 -3.75 -4.20
C LEU A 144 20.92 -2.96 -5.05
N GLY A 145 22.21 -3.15 -4.80
CA GLY A 145 23.26 -2.51 -5.59
C GLY A 145 23.21 -2.90 -7.06
N GLY A 146 23.76 -2.06 -7.93
CA GLY A 146 23.72 -2.19 -9.38
C GLY A 146 24.72 -3.19 -9.97
N LYS A 147 24.95 -4.32 -9.33
CA LYS A 147 25.87 -5.33 -9.83
C LYS A 147 25.17 -6.55 -10.36
#